data_b3a085a6451ae0a74a93593b1012698c
#
_entry.id   b3a085a6451ae0a74a93593b1012698c
#
_cell.length_a   1.000
_cell.length_b   1.000
_cell.length_c   1.000
_cell.angle_alpha   90.00
_cell.angle_beta   90.00
_cell.angle_gamma   90.00
#
_symmetry.space_group_name_H-M   'P 1'
#
loop_
_entity.id
_entity.type
_entity.pdbx_description
1 polymer ?
#
loop_
_entity_poly.entity_id
_entity_poly.type
_entity_poly.pdbx_seq_one_letter_code
_entity_poly.pdbx_strand_id
1 'polypeptide(L)'
;RRFTPGCEGVRLRNFGMAIGIRDTRKIDAAYNMTERDVREQGRFDDSIGIYPEFIDGYGILILPTTGRYMQIPYRCMLPKGVKNLLVAGRSIGGDRISHAATRNMACCAVAGQGAGIAAALSVKSGAMLDGVNMAAVQAELARQGVRYL
;
A
#
# COMPACT_ATOMS: atom_id res chain seq x y z
N ARG A 1 -16.48 22.02 -19.32
CA ARG A 1 -17.21 23.25 -19.56
C ARG A 1 -18.13 23.14 -20.80
N ARG A 2 -17.56 22.83 -21.97
CA ARG A 2 -18.34 22.73 -23.23
C ARG A 2 -19.37 21.61 -23.26
N PHE A 3 -19.12 20.51 -22.55
CA PHE A 3 -19.91 19.28 -22.60
C PHE A 3 -20.61 18.94 -21.28
N THR A 4 -20.53 19.82 -20.27
CA THR A 4 -21.13 19.58 -18.96
C THR A 4 -22.21 20.63 -18.72
N PRO A 5 -23.50 20.25 -18.75
CA PRO A 5 -24.59 21.18 -18.47
C PRO A 5 -24.42 21.90 -17.13
N GLY A 6 -24.69 23.18 -17.09
CA GLY A 6 -24.53 24.01 -15.90
C GLY A 6 -23.11 24.51 -15.64
N CYS A 7 -22.15 24.09 -16.46
CA CYS A 7 -20.73 24.51 -16.30
C CYS A 7 -20.28 25.55 -17.32
N GLU A 8 -21.19 26.22 -18.01
CA GLU A 8 -20.88 27.20 -19.07
C GLU A 8 -20.07 28.39 -18.55
N GLY A 9 -20.36 28.82 -17.32
CA GLY A 9 -19.70 29.94 -16.65
C GLY A 9 -18.40 29.56 -15.91
N VAL A 10 -18.06 28.29 -15.82
CA VAL A 10 -16.85 27.84 -15.08
C VAL A 10 -15.60 28.36 -15.76
N ARG A 11 -14.71 28.94 -14.96
CA ARG A 11 -13.38 29.44 -15.40
C ARG A 11 -12.29 28.76 -14.58
N LEU A 12 -11.17 28.45 -15.23
CA LEU A 12 -9.96 28.02 -14.51
C LEU A 12 -9.46 29.17 -13.64
N ARG A 13 -9.40 28.95 -12.33
CA ARG A 13 -8.89 29.94 -11.37
C ARG A 13 -7.38 29.78 -11.19
N ASN A 14 -6.94 28.57 -10.94
CA ASN A 14 -5.53 28.21 -10.80
C ASN A 14 -5.34 26.70 -11.05
N PHE A 15 -4.11 26.28 -11.13
CA PHE A 15 -3.71 24.88 -11.20
C PHE A 15 -2.43 24.67 -10.40
N GLY A 16 -2.10 23.43 -10.08
CA GLY A 16 -0.89 23.12 -9.32
C GLY A 16 0.38 23.52 -10.04
N MET A 17 1.35 24.05 -9.30
CA MET A 17 2.67 24.45 -9.84
C MET A 17 3.52 23.26 -10.28
N ALA A 18 3.21 22.05 -9.79
CA ALA A 18 3.92 20.83 -10.11
C ALA A 18 2.96 19.71 -10.50
N ILE A 19 3.44 18.80 -11.34
CA ILE A 19 2.70 17.59 -11.72
C ILE A 19 2.55 16.68 -10.48
N GLY A 20 1.34 16.17 -10.23
CA GLY A 20 1.08 15.17 -9.20
C GLY A 20 1.64 13.81 -9.58
N ILE A 21 2.88 13.54 -9.23
CA ILE A 21 3.56 12.28 -9.53
C ILE A 21 3.03 11.20 -8.58
N ARG A 22 2.53 10.09 -9.14
CA ARG A 22 1.96 8.97 -8.38
C ARG A 22 2.66 7.64 -8.62
N ASP A 23 3.48 7.51 -9.65
CA ASP A 23 4.22 6.29 -9.98
C ASP A 23 5.54 6.66 -10.67
N THR A 24 6.65 6.48 -9.95
CA THR A 24 7.99 6.65 -10.52
C THR A 24 8.95 5.56 -10.05
N ARG A 25 9.12 5.43 -8.74
CA ARG A 25 10.10 4.52 -8.14
C ARG A 25 9.44 3.62 -7.13
N LYS A 26 9.71 2.34 -7.25
CA LYS A 26 9.36 1.28 -6.31
C LYS A 26 10.62 0.50 -5.97
N ILE A 27 10.67 -0.05 -4.77
CA ILE A 27 11.77 -0.94 -4.40
C ILE A 27 11.61 -2.30 -5.10
N ASP A 28 12.72 -2.97 -5.37
CA ASP A 28 12.73 -4.41 -5.52
C ASP A 28 12.74 -5.01 -4.12
N ALA A 29 11.59 -5.49 -3.68
CA ALA A 29 11.36 -5.97 -2.32
C ALA A 29 11.59 -7.48 -2.21
N ALA A 30 11.69 -7.97 -0.98
CA ALA A 30 11.74 -9.41 -0.70
C ALA A 30 10.51 -10.14 -1.28
N TYR A 31 9.37 -9.46 -1.37
CA TYR A 31 8.21 -9.86 -2.13
C TYR A 31 7.67 -8.68 -2.93
N ASN A 32 7.49 -8.84 -4.22
CA ASN A 32 6.84 -7.83 -5.06
C ASN A 32 5.41 -8.26 -5.33
N MET A 33 4.44 -7.50 -4.84
CA MET A 33 3.02 -7.76 -5.08
C MET A 33 2.70 -7.76 -6.57
N THR A 34 1.77 -8.60 -6.98
CA THR A 34 1.36 -8.76 -8.38
C THR A 34 -0.10 -8.38 -8.58
N GLU A 35 -0.50 -8.17 -9.85
CA GLU A 35 -1.91 -8.05 -10.22
C GLU A 35 -2.73 -9.22 -9.68
N ARG A 36 -2.17 -10.43 -9.72
CA ARG A 36 -2.83 -11.64 -9.25
C ARG A 36 -3.18 -11.55 -7.76
N ASP A 37 -2.26 -11.05 -6.92
CA ASP A 37 -2.50 -10.88 -5.48
C ASP A 37 -3.69 -9.95 -5.22
N VAL A 38 -3.85 -8.91 -6.03
CA VAL A 38 -4.98 -7.99 -5.91
C VAL A 38 -6.28 -8.67 -6.34
N ARG A 39 -6.29 -9.32 -7.50
CA ARG A 39 -7.50 -9.87 -8.12
C ARG A 39 -7.97 -11.18 -7.50
N GLU A 40 -7.06 -12.00 -7.00
CA GLU A 40 -7.37 -13.28 -6.36
C GLU A 40 -7.44 -13.19 -4.83
N GLN A 41 -7.46 -11.95 -4.29
CA GLN A 41 -7.56 -11.72 -2.86
C GLN A 41 -6.40 -12.38 -2.09
N GLY A 42 -5.16 -12.07 -2.47
CA GLY A 42 -3.95 -12.62 -1.87
C GLY A 42 -3.98 -12.65 -0.34
N ARG A 43 -3.54 -13.77 0.25
CA ARG A 43 -3.44 -13.98 1.69
C ARG A 43 -2.00 -14.30 2.04
N PHE A 44 -1.52 -13.72 3.15
CA PHE A 44 -0.11 -13.79 3.52
C PHE A 44 0.04 -13.94 5.03
N ASP A 45 0.90 -14.86 5.46
CA ASP A 45 1.18 -15.09 6.88
C ASP A 45 1.80 -13.85 7.56
N ASP A 46 2.50 -13.02 6.79
CA ASP A 46 3.09 -11.77 7.22
C ASP A 46 2.22 -10.53 6.91
N SER A 47 0.91 -10.71 6.85
CA SER A 47 -0.03 -9.61 6.62
C SER A 47 0.08 -8.53 7.69
N ILE A 48 0.12 -7.26 7.25
CA ILE A 48 0.11 -6.06 8.11
C ILE A 48 -1.20 -5.28 8.02
N GLY A 49 -2.11 -5.72 7.20
CA GLY A 49 -3.42 -5.10 7.04
C GLY A 49 -4.10 -5.56 5.76
N ILE A 50 -5.33 -5.11 5.60
CA ILE A 50 -6.16 -5.43 4.43
C ILE A 50 -6.43 -4.17 3.60
N TYR A 51 -6.63 -4.39 2.30
CA TYR A 51 -7.06 -3.34 1.40
C TYR A 51 -8.10 -3.90 0.40
N PRO A 52 -9.18 -3.17 0.10
CA PRO A 52 -10.18 -3.67 -0.83
C PRO A 52 -9.62 -3.85 -2.24
N GLU A 53 -10.24 -4.71 -3.04
CA GLU A 53 -9.94 -4.85 -4.46
C GLU A 53 -10.31 -3.55 -5.18
N PHE A 54 -9.39 -2.58 -5.16
CA PHE A 54 -9.54 -1.28 -5.80
C PHE A 54 -8.34 -1.02 -6.72
N ILE A 55 -8.57 -1.01 -8.01
CA ILE A 55 -7.55 -0.71 -9.02
C ILE A 55 -8.01 0.55 -9.77
N ASP A 56 -7.16 1.56 -9.77
CA ASP A 56 -7.35 2.80 -10.54
C ASP A 56 -6.09 3.13 -11.32
N GLY A 57 -6.07 2.74 -12.57
CA GLY A 57 -4.96 3.10 -13.44
C GLY A 57 -4.77 2.16 -14.63
N TYR A 58 -4.01 2.64 -15.60
CA TYR A 58 -3.59 1.87 -16.78
C TYR A 58 -4.75 1.33 -17.63
N GLY A 59 -5.86 2.07 -17.68
CA GLY A 59 -7.07 1.67 -18.42
C GLY A 59 -7.94 0.65 -17.68
N ILE A 60 -7.60 0.30 -16.43
CA ILE A 60 -8.38 -0.58 -15.57
C ILE A 60 -8.96 0.25 -14.43
N LEU A 61 -10.26 0.13 -14.19
CA LEU A 61 -10.94 0.67 -13.02
C LEU A 61 -11.76 -0.44 -12.37
N ILE A 62 -11.37 -0.85 -11.17
CA ILE A 62 -12.14 -1.77 -10.34
C ILE A 62 -12.49 -1.02 -9.06
N LEU A 63 -13.78 -0.92 -8.77
CA LEU A 63 -14.29 -0.25 -7.57
C LEU A 63 -14.51 -1.27 -6.44
N PRO A 64 -14.32 -0.88 -5.18
CA PRO A 64 -14.39 -1.79 -4.03
C PRO A 64 -15.85 -2.05 -3.60
N THR A 65 -16.68 -2.52 -4.53
CA THR A 65 -18.12 -2.71 -4.32
C THR A 65 -18.53 -4.12 -3.88
N THR A 66 -17.60 -5.07 -3.93
CA THR A 66 -17.90 -6.51 -3.77
C THR A 66 -17.61 -7.05 -2.38
N GLY A 67 -17.03 -6.26 -1.49
CA GLY A 67 -16.50 -6.75 -0.21
C GLY A 67 -15.21 -7.57 -0.33
N ARG A 68 -14.67 -7.70 -1.54
CA ARG A 68 -13.41 -8.41 -1.81
C ARG A 68 -12.23 -7.55 -1.33
N TYR A 69 -11.22 -8.19 -0.78
CA TYR A 69 -10.01 -7.52 -0.26
C TYR A 69 -8.79 -8.43 -0.39
N MET A 70 -7.64 -7.82 -0.46
CA MET A 70 -6.34 -8.47 -0.37
C MET A 70 -5.65 -8.11 0.94
N GLN A 71 -4.68 -8.90 1.35
CA GLN A 71 -3.77 -8.57 2.44
C GLN A 71 -2.52 -7.88 1.88
N ILE A 72 -1.89 -7.05 2.70
CA ILE A 72 -0.62 -6.38 2.38
C ILE A 72 0.49 -7.12 3.13
N PRO A 73 1.39 -7.83 2.44
CA PRO A 73 2.47 -8.56 3.10
C PRO A 73 3.56 -7.62 3.60
N TYR A 74 4.11 -7.88 4.78
CA TYR A 74 5.24 -7.13 5.33
C TYR A 74 6.46 -7.14 4.41
N ARG A 75 6.72 -8.28 3.78
CA ARG A 75 7.86 -8.48 2.85
C ARG A 75 7.87 -7.54 1.66
N CYS A 76 6.74 -6.94 1.28
CA CYS A 76 6.73 -5.94 0.20
C CYS A 76 7.34 -4.59 0.61
N MET A 77 7.65 -4.40 1.89
CA MET A 77 8.29 -3.21 2.44
C MET A 77 9.80 -3.40 2.67
N LEU A 78 10.32 -4.62 2.56
CA LEU A 78 11.73 -4.96 2.79
C LEU A 78 12.51 -4.92 1.48
N PRO A 79 13.40 -3.93 1.26
CA PRO A 79 14.19 -3.87 0.02
C PRO A 79 15.23 -4.99 -0.02
N LYS A 80 15.40 -5.62 -1.18
CA LYS A 80 16.49 -6.57 -1.41
C LYS A 80 17.83 -5.87 -1.36
N GLY A 81 18.80 -6.52 -0.77
CA GLY A 81 20.18 -6.04 -0.72
C GLY A 81 20.45 -4.87 0.24
N VAL A 82 19.42 -4.36 0.93
CA VAL A 82 19.56 -3.31 1.95
C VAL A 82 18.98 -3.81 3.26
N LYS A 83 19.80 -3.86 4.29
CA LYS A 83 19.39 -4.31 5.61
C LYS A 83 18.89 -3.14 6.46
N ASN A 84 18.05 -3.45 7.44
CA ASN A 84 17.55 -2.51 8.44
C ASN A 84 16.87 -1.27 7.83
N LEU A 85 16.16 -1.46 6.73
CA LEU A 85 15.36 -0.44 6.05
C LEU A 85 13.97 -0.98 5.76
N LEU A 86 12.94 -0.18 6.04
CA LEU A 86 11.58 -0.39 5.58
C LEU A 86 11.18 0.75 4.65
N VAL A 87 10.47 0.42 3.61
CA VAL A 87 9.86 1.38 2.70
C VAL A 87 8.34 1.20 2.75
N ALA A 88 7.62 2.25 3.08
CA ALA A 88 6.17 2.26 3.13
C ALA A 88 5.56 3.19 2.07
N GLY A 89 4.24 3.14 1.94
CA GLY A 89 3.52 4.01 1.02
C GLY A 89 3.63 3.58 -0.44
N ARG A 90 3.72 4.55 -1.34
CA ARG A 90 3.67 4.31 -2.79
C ARG A 90 4.88 3.57 -3.36
N SER A 91 5.96 3.47 -2.62
CA SER A 91 7.22 2.89 -3.09
C SER A 91 7.43 1.43 -2.67
N ILE A 92 6.43 0.80 -2.03
CA ILE A 92 6.50 -0.64 -1.71
C ILE A 92 6.64 -1.50 -2.97
N GLY A 93 7.19 -2.70 -2.81
CA GLY A 93 7.42 -3.62 -3.92
C GLY A 93 6.13 -4.11 -4.58
N GLY A 94 6.08 -4.01 -5.88
CA GLY A 94 4.93 -4.49 -6.64
C GLY A 94 5.04 -4.21 -8.13
N ASP A 95 4.23 -4.93 -8.91
CA ASP A 95 4.09 -4.69 -10.34
C ASP A 95 3.26 -3.44 -10.64
N ARG A 96 3.06 -3.16 -11.91
CA ARG A 96 2.35 -1.97 -12.37
C ARG A 96 0.88 -1.95 -11.95
N ILE A 97 0.20 -3.08 -11.98
CA ILE A 97 -1.23 -3.16 -11.67
C ILE A 97 -1.45 -3.20 -10.15
N SER A 98 -0.67 -3.98 -9.41
CA SER A 98 -0.74 -3.98 -7.95
C SER A 98 -0.45 -2.57 -7.39
N HIS A 99 0.48 -1.83 -8.01
CA HIS A 99 0.73 -0.43 -7.64
C HIS A 99 -0.50 0.47 -7.86
N ALA A 100 -1.30 0.24 -8.90
CA ALA A 100 -2.53 1.00 -9.11
C ALA A 100 -3.56 0.81 -7.97
N ALA A 101 -3.46 -0.27 -7.20
CA ALA A 101 -4.19 -0.49 -5.96
C ALA A 101 -3.46 0.09 -4.74
N THR A 102 -2.20 -0.29 -4.54
CA THR A 102 -1.46 0.00 -3.30
C THR A 102 -1.03 1.46 -3.14
N ARG A 103 -0.98 2.25 -4.22
CA ARG A 103 -0.67 3.68 -4.18
C ARG A 103 -1.76 4.57 -3.57
N ASN A 104 -2.95 4.03 -3.33
CA ASN A 104 -4.05 4.78 -2.74
C ASN A 104 -3.76 5.16 -1.28
N MET A 105 -4.26 6.31 -0.84
CA MET A 105 -3.93 6.88 0.47
C MET A 105 -4.19 5.92 1.63
N ALA A 106 -5.33 5.22 1.63
CA ALA A 106 -5.66 4.28 2.69
C ALA A 106 -4.68 3.09 2.72
N CYS A 107 -4.28 2.53 1.58
CA CYS A 107 -3.27 1.48 1.54
C CYS A 107 -1.89 1.99 2.00
N CYS A 108 -1.53 3.23 1.63
CA CYS A 108 -0.31 3.86 2.14
C CYS A 108 -0.33 4.03 3.66
N ALA A 109 -1.49 4.34 4.26
CA ALA A 109 -1.66 4.42 5.71
C ALA A 109 -1.50 3.04 6.38
N VAL A 110 -2.09 1.99 5.80
CA VAL A 110 -1.91 0.60 6.26
C VAL A 110 -0.43 0.22 6.27
N ALA A 111 0.27 0.45 5.15
CA ALA A 111 1.71 0.16 5.05
C ALA A 111 2.52 0.97 6.07
N GLY A 112 2.20 2.27 6.25
CA GLY A 112 2.87 3.14 7.21
C GLY A 112 2.68 2.70 8.65
N GLN A 113 1.47 2.27 9.04
CA GLN A 113 1.18 1.77 10.38
C GLN A 113 1.93 0.46 10.65
N GLY A 114 1.88 -0.50 9.72
CA GLY A 114 2.63 -1.75 9.85
C GLY A 114 4.13 -1.54 9.95
N ALA A 115 4.69 -0.65 9.12
CA ALA A 115 6.11 -0.29 9.18
C ALA A 115 6.50 0.34 10.51
N GLY A 116 5.69 1.27 11.04
CA GLY A 116 5.95 1.93 12.31
C GLY A 116 5.94 0.96 13.50
N ILE A 117 4.98 0.03 13.54
CA ILE A 117 4.90 -1.00 14.58
C ILE A 117 6.12 -1.93 14.49
N ALA A 118 6.44 -2.42 13.29
CA ALA A 118 7.58 -3.31 13.08
C ALA A 118 8.90 -2.64 13.48
N ALA A 119 9.10 -1.38 13.11
CA ALA A 119 10.29 -0.62 13.49
C ALA A 119 10.40 -0.44 15.01
N ALA A 120 9.30 -0.12 15.69
CA ALA A 120 9.27 0.02 17.14
C ALA A 120 9.59 -1.30 17.85
N LEU A 121 9.05 -2.43 17.36
CA LEU A 121 9.34 -3.76 17.92
C LEU A 121 10.76 -4.21 17.63
N SER A 122 11.29 -3.92 16.45
CA SER A 122 12.68 -4.15 16.08
C SER A 122 13.63 -3.48 17.08
N VAL A 123 13.43 -2.19 17.36
CA VAL A 123 14.24 -1.45 18.34
C VAL A 123 14.12 -2.04 19.74
N LYS A 124 12.91 -2.39 20.18
CA LYS A 124 12.68 -2.95 21.53
C LYS A 124 13.29 -4.33 21.72
N SER A 125 13.30 -5.16 20.68
CA SER A 125 13.81 -6.54 20.75
C SER A 125 15.28 -6.66 20.36
N GLY A 126 15.87 -5.62 19.74
CA GLY A 126 17.21 -5.68 19.14
C GLY A 126 17.26 -6.52 17.84
N ALA A 127 16.13 -6.98 17.34
CA ALA A 127 16.07 -7.72 16.08
C ALA A 127 16.19 -6.79 14.87
N MET A 128 16.79 -7.29 13.80
CA MET A 128 16.78 -6.59 12.51
C MET A 128 15.37 -6.59 11.91
N LEU A 129 15.07 -5.62 11.04
CA LEU A 129 13.73 -5.47 10.45
C LEU A 129 13.29 -6.69 9.62
N ASP A 130 14.22 -7.38 8.98
CA ASP A 130 13.94 -8.63 8.25
C ASP A 130 13.75 -9.85 9.16
N GLY A 131 14.10 -9.74 10.45
CA GLY A 131 13.92 -10.77 11.48
C GLY A 131 12.90 -10.41 12.56
N VAL A 132 12.11 -9.36 12.38
CA VAL A 132 11.10 -8.98 13.38
C VAL A 132 10.03 -10.07 13.54
N ASN A 133 9.59 -10.30 14.78
CA ASN A 133 8.56 -11.29 15.07
C ASN A 133 7.21 -10.81 14.54
N MET A 134 6.75 -11.39 13.43
CA MET A 134 5.48 -11.01 12.78
C MET A 134 4.27 -11.26 13.65
N ALA A 135 4.26 -12.31 14.50
CA ALA A 135 3.16 -12.53 15.42
C ALA A 135 3.02 -11.37 16.43
N ALA A 136 4.15 -10.81 16.89
CA ALA A 136 4.13 -9.65 17.77
C ALA A 136 3.66 -8.38 17.03
N VAL A 137 4.04 -8.20 15.76
CA VAL A 137 3.54 -7.10 14.92
C VAL A 137 2.02 -7.21 14.75
N GLN A 138 1.53 -8.39 14.41
CA GLN A 138 0.11 -8.66 14.20
C GLN A 138 -0.71 -8.51 15.49
N ALA A 139 -0.17 -8.96 16.63
CA ALA A 139 -0.80 -8.75 17.93
C ALA A 139 -0.95 -7.27 18.28
N GLU A 140 0.06 -6.46 17.99
CA GLU A 140 0.00 -5.01 18.20
C GLU A 140 -0.97 -4.32 17.22
N LEU A 141 -1.00 -4.74 15.96
CA LEU A 141 -2.00 -4.28 14.98
C LEU A 141 -3.43 -4.56 15.48
N ALA A 142 -3.68 -5.81 15.95
CA ALA A 142 -4.98 -6.19 16.52
C ALA A 142 -5.33 -5.35 17.75
N ARG A 143 -4.38 -5.08 18.65
CA ARG A 143 -4.57 -4.22 19.81
C ARG A 143 -4.99 -2.79 19.43
N GLN A 144 -4.51 -2.31 18.29
CA GLN A 144 -4.88 -1.00 17.72
C GLN A 144 -6.16 -1.05 16.89
N GLY A 145 -6.85 -2.18 16.81
CA GLY A 145 -8.10 -2.36 16.06
C GLY A 145 -7.92 -2.51 14.56
N VAL A 146 -6.69 -2.80 14.09
CA VAL A 146 -6.40 -3.01 12.67
C VAL A 146 -6.79 -4.40 12.25
N ARG A 147 -7.54 -4.51 11.16
CA ARG A 147 -7.79 -5.79 10.50
C ARG A 147 -6.59 -6.14 9.61
N TYR A 148 -6.04 -7.33 9.79
CA TYR A 148 -4.94 -7.85 8.97
C TYR A 148 -5.22 -9.29 8.45
N LEU A 149 -6.34 -9.89 8.88
CA LEU A 149 -6.88 -11.18 8.44
C LEU A 149 -8.14 -11.00 7.61
#